data_44300132e1eeaec23a49675c24c1cb45
#
_entry.id   44300132e1eeaec23a49675c24c1cb45
#
_cell.length_a   1.000
_cell.length_b   1.000
_cell.length_c   1.000
_cell.angle_alpha   90.00
_cell.angle_beta   90.00
_cell.angle_gamma   90.00
#
_symmetry.space_group_name_H-M   'P 1'
#
loop_
_entity.id
_entity.type
_entity.pdbx_description
1 polymer ?
#
loop_
_entity_poly.entity_id
_entity_poly.type
_entity_poly.pdbx_seq_one_letter_code
_entity_poly.pdbx_strand_id
1 'polypeptide(L)'
;RRQRQMCIRDSMNIGAGRIIYQDLTRITKAIEDGEFYKNEELLAAMENCKKNNSDLHLFGLLSDGGVHSHISHIYGLLEMAKKNGVSNVYVHAFLDGRDTPPASAKDFVARLEDKMAEIGVGKVASLAGRYYAMDRDNNWDRVKEAYLSLTTGEGKSADNAVKALEESYAADVTDEFVVPTVITENGKPLSVVKPDDSVISVSYTHLRAHETGAYL
;
A
#
# COMPACT_ATOMS: atom_id res chain seq x y z
N ARG A 1 -21.40 -6.40 6.62
CA ARG A 1 -20.13 -7.12 6.31
C ARG A 1 -19.28 -7.37 7.55
N ARG A 2 -19.03 -6.39 8.44
CA ARG A 2 -18.29 -6.62 9.71
C ARG A 2 -18.87 -7.75 10.55
N GLN A 3 -20.19 -7.82 10.69
CA GLN A 3 -20.90 -8.83 11.49
C GLN A 3 -20.72 -10.26 10.92
N ARG A 4 -20.71 -10.39 9.58
CA ARG A 4 -20.47 -11.69 8.92
C ARG A 4 -19.02 -12.17 9.08
N GLN A 5 -18.08 -11.28 9.04
CA GLN A 5 -16.66 -11.58 9.26
C GLN A 5 -16.38 -11.97 10.72
N MET A 6 -17.04 -11.31 11.67
CA MET A 6 -16.98 -11.71 13.10
C MET A 6 -17.53 -13.12 13.32
N CYS A 7 -18.70 -13.45 12.74
CA CYS A 7 -19.30 -14.78 12.87
C CYS A 7 -18.40 -15.91 12.33
N ILE A 8 -17.73 -15.70 11.18
CA ILE A 8 -16.79 -16.67 10.61
C ILE A 8 -15.59 -16.87 11.53
N ARG A 9 -15.01 -15.78 12.03
CA ARG A 9 -13.88 -15.82 12.98
C ARG A 9 -14.24 -16.57 14.24
N ASP A 10 -15.38 -16.27 14.83
CA ASP A 10 -15.81 -16.85 16.09
C ASP A 10 -16.09 -18.36 15.91
N SER A 11 -16.73 -18.74 14.81
CA SER A 11 -16.95 -20.15 14.48
C SER A 11 -15.64 -20.91 14.26
N MET A 12 -14.65 -20.31 13.60
CA MET A 12 -13.33 -20.92 13.40
C MET A 12 -12.57 -21.08 14.72
N ASN A 13 -12.62 -20.11 15.60
CA ASN A 13 -11.98 -20.18 16.92
C ASN A 13 -12.62 -21.25 17.80
N ILE A 14 -13.95 -21.32 17.82
CA ILE A 14 -14.70 -22.35 18.56
C ILE A 14 -14.39 -23.74 18.01
N GLY A 15 -14.43 -23.92 16.68
CA GLY A 15 -14.17 -25.22 16.05
C GLY A 15 -12.73 -25.70 16.20
N ALA A 16 -11.77 -24.79 16.24
CA ALA A 16 -10.35 -25.12 16.42
C ALA A 16 -9.92 -25.29 17.87
N GLY A 17 -10.76 -24.88 18.83
CA GLY A 17 -10.41 -24.87 20.26
C GLY A 17 -9.22 -23.94 20.61
N ARG A 18 -8.87 -23.01 19.72
CA ARG A 18 -7.77 -22.06 19.88
C ARG A 18 -8.04 -20.77 19.12
N ILE A 19 -7.35 -19.69 19.48
CA ILE A 19 -7.42 -18.43 18.74
C ILE A 19 -6.71 -18.59 17.40
N ILE A 20 -7.45 -18.36 16.30
CA ILE A 20 -6.92 -18.28 14.95
C ILE A 20 -6.86 -16.81 14.55
N TYR A 21 -5.65 -16.27 14.42
CA TYR A 21 -5.46 -14.89 13.99
C TYR A 21 -5.72 -14.75 12.50
N GLN A 22 -6.53 -13.76 12.12
CA GLN A 22 -6.65 -13.32 10.72
C GLN A 22 -5.38 -12.58 10.29
N ASP A 23 -5.21 -12.42 8.97
CA ASP A 23 -3.99 -11.86 8.38
C ASP A 23 -3.59 -10.50 9.00
N LEU A 24 -4.53 -9.57 9.17
CA LEU A 24 -4.26 -8.29 9.85
C LEU A 24 -3.60 -8.49 11.22
N THR A 25 -4.25 -9.26 12.08
CA THR A 25 -3.77 -9.48 13.46
C THR A 25 -2.49 -10.29 13.49
N ARG A 26 -2.36 -11.28 12.59
CA ARG A 26 -1.16 -12.12 12.46
C ARG A 26 0.06 -11.30 12.06
N ILE A 27 -0.09 -10.41 11.06
CA ILE A 27 1.00 -9.55 10.60
C ILE A 27 1.34 -8.50 11.66
N THR A 28 0.33 -7.86 12.28
CA THR A 28 0.55 -6.90 13.38
C THR A 28 1.37 -7.55 14.49
N LYS A 29 0.97 -8.73 14.93
CA LYS A 29 1.69 -9.47 15.98
C LYS A 29 3.11 -9.84 15.54
N ALA A 30 3.30 -10.29 14.30
CA ALA A 30 4.63 -10.61 13.78
C ALA A 30 5.57 -9.38 13.76
N ILE A 31 5.03 -8.19 13.53
CA ILE A 31 5.79 -6.93 13.63
C ILE A 31 6.17 -6.65 15.09
N GLU A 32 5.22 -6.78 16.02
CA GLU A 32 5.43 -6.57 17.46
C GLU A 32 6.45 -7.56 18.04
N ASP A 33 6.33 -8.83 17.69
CA ASP A 33 7.23 -9.92 18.13
C ASP A 33 8.58 -9.93 17.40
N GLY A 34 8.74 -9.14 16.33
CA GLY A 34 9.96 -9.04 15.52
C GLY A 34 10.13 -10.16 14.48
N GLU A 35 9.22 -11.13 14.41
CA GLU A 35 9.27 -12.23 13.44
C GLU A 35 9.04 -11.74 12.00
N PHE A 36 8.30 -10.65 11.82
CA PHE A 36 8.09 -10.01 10.53
C PHE A 36 9.40 -9.69 9.81
N TYR A 37 10.39 -9.22 10.56
CA TYR A 37 11.69 -8.82 10.03
C TYR A 37 12.61 -10.00 9.64
N LYS A 38 12.17 -11.23 9.90
CA LYS A 38 12.86 -12.48 9.54
C LYS A 38 12.21 -13.18 8.34
N ASN A 39 11.13 -12.61 7.79
CA ASN A 39 10.41 -13.22 6.67
C ASN A 39 11.33 -13.30 5.44
N GLU A 40 11.56 -14.52 4.96
CA GLU A 40 12.52 -14.83 3.90
C GLU A 40 12.15 -14.18 2.57
N GLU A 41 10.85 -14.14 2.21
CA GLU A 41 10.37 -13.56 0.96
C GLU A 41 10.56 -12.03 0.95
N LEU A 42 10.27 -11.37 2.07
CA LEU A 42 10.50 -9.92 2.19
C LEU A 42 12.00 -9.60 2.18
N LEU A 43 12.82 -10.43 2.82
CA LEU A 43 14.28 -10.29 2.78
C LEU A 43 14.82 -10.52 1.37
N ALA A 44 14.31 -11.50 0.63
CA ALA A 44 14.71 -11.75 -0.76
C ALA A 44 14.38 -10.56 -1.68
N ALA A 45 13.21 -9.93 -1.52
CA ALA A 45 12.85 -8.72 -2.26
C ALA A 45 13.84 -7.57 -1.99
N MET A 46 14.23 -7.37 -0.73
CA MET A 46 15.19 -6.33 -0.36
C MET A 46 16.60 -6.64 -0.83
N GLU A 47 17.01 -7.91 -0.81
CA GLU A 47 18.29 -8.35 -1.34
C GLU A 47 18.37 -8.16 -2.86
N ASN A 48 17.28 -8.43 -3.58
CA ASN A 48 17.18 -8.15 -5.00
C ASN A 48 17.42 -6.65 -5.30
N CYS A 49 16.79 -5.74 -4.56
CA CYS A 49 17.00 -4.31 -4.73
C CYS A 49 18.48 -3.93 -4.51
N LYS A 50 19.12 -4.47 -3.49
CA LYS A 50 20.56 -4.19 -3.22
C LYS A 50 21.46 -4.75 -4.32
N LYS A 51 21.20 -5.98 -4.75
CA LYS A 51 22.02 -6.65 -5.77
C LYS A 51 21.96 -5.94 -7.12
N ASN A 52 20.77 -5.47 -7.51
CA ASN A 52 20.55 -4.85 -8.80
C ASN A 52 20.65 -3.31 -8.75
N ASN A 53 20.89 -2.73 -7.56
CA ASN A 53 20.78 -1.28 -7.31
C ASN A 53 19.48 -0.69 -7.85
N SER A 54 18.39 -1.40 -7.58
CA SER A 54 17.03 -1.09 -8.04
C SER A 54 16.15 -0.57 -6.91
N ASP A 55 14.94 -0.16 -7.24
CA ASP A 55 14.00 0.48 -6.32
C ASP A 55 13.12 -0.58 -5.64
N LEU A 56 12.70 -0.30 -4.40
CA LEU A 56 11.67 -1.03 -3.69
C LEU A 56 10.36 -0.24 -3.73
N HIS A 57 9.31 -0.84 -4.30
CA HIS A 57 7.99 -0.26 -4.37
C HIS A 57 7.05 -0.92 -3.37
N LEU A 58 6.39 -0.11 -2.54
CA LEU A 58 5.40 -0.55 -1.57
C LEU A 58 4.01 -0.09 -2.01
N PHE A 59 3.12 -1.05 -2.23
CA PHE A 59 1.72 -0.81 -2.58
C PHE A 59 0.82 -1.12 -1.39
N GLY A 60 -0.23 -0.36 -1.19
CA GLY A 60 -1.22 -0.67 -0.18
C GLY A 60 -2.29 0.38 -0.03
N LEU A 61 -3.44 -0.04 0.47
CA LEU A 61 -4.51 0.87 0.87
C LEU A 61 -4.08 1.60 2.14
N LEU A 62 -3.84 2.91 2.02
CA LEU A 62 -3.27 3.72 3.09
C LEU A 62 -4.37 4.19 4.05
N SER A 63 -4.70 3.35 5.01
CA SER A 63 -5.67 3.67 6.06
C SER A 63 -5.45 2.81 7.32
N ASP A 64 -6.19 3.08 8.37
CA ASP A 64 -6.27 2.28 9.59
C ASP A 64 -7.54 1.42 9.65
N GLY A 65 -8.30 1.35 8.55
CA GLY A 65 -9.54 0.57 8.48
C GLY A 65 -9.37 -0.93 8.66
N GLY A 66 -8.19 -1.47 8.37
CA GLY A 66 -7.80 -2.85 8.65
C GLY A 66 -8.57 -3.91 7.87
N VAL A 67 -9.30 -3.55 6.80
CA VAL A 67 -10.08 -4.48 5.98
C VAL A 67 -9.23 -5.10 4.88
N HIS A 68 -8.42 -4.29 4.20
CA HIS A 68 -7.57 -4.71 3.07
C HIS A 68 -6.10 -4.53 3.36
N SER A 69 -5.76 -3.54 4.15
CA SER A 69 -4.42 -3.13 4.53
C SER A 69 -4.48 -2.39 5.87
N HIS A 70 -3.33 -2.10 6.45
CA HIS A 70 -3.21 -1.23 7.61
C HIS A 70 -1.91 -0.44 7.50
N ILE A 71 -1.96 0.87 7.79
CA ILE A 71 -0.83 1.78 7.66
C ILE A 71 0.41 1.33 8.47
N SER A 72 0.20 0.71 9.63
CA SER A 72 1.31 0.18 10.46
C SER A 72 2.13 -0.90 9.77
N HIS A 73 1.55 -1.65 8.82
CA HIS A 73 2.28 -2.67 8.07
C HIS A 73 3.20 -2.04 7.03
N ILE A 74 2.81 -0.91 6.46
CA ILE A 74 3.70 -0.11 5.60
C ILE A 74 4.86 0.44 6.42
N TYR A 75 4.61 0.91 7.65
CA TYR A 75 5.67 1.34 8.56
C TYR A 75 6.65 0.20 8.88
N GLY A 76 6.15 -1.01 9.15
CA GLY A 76 6.99 -2.19 9.36
C GLY A 76 7.89 -2.51 8.16
N LEU A 77 7.37 -2.36 6.92
CA LEU A 77 8.15 -2.55 5.70
C LEU A 77 9.22 -1.45 5.52
N LEU A 78 8.90 -0.19 5.82
CA LEU A 78 9.87 0.91 5.79
C LEU A 78 11.01 0.68 6.80
N GLU A 79 10.67 0.29 8.03
CA GLU A 79 11.68 -0.07 9.04
C GLU A 79 12.55 -1.25 8.61
N MET A 80 11.93 -2.27 8.00
CA MET A 80 12.64 -3.43 7.47
C MET A 80 13.59 -3.04 6.35
N ALA A 81 13.16 -2.19 5.42
CA ALA A 81 13.98 -1.67 4.34
C ALA A 81 15.20 -0.90 4.89
N LYS A 82 14.98 -0.03 5.89
CA LYS A 82 16.06 0.70 6.57
C LYS A 82 17.06 -0.24 7.23
N LYS A 83 16.58 -1.24 7.99
CA LYS A 83 17.45 -2.22 8.66
C LYS A 83 18.29 -3.03 7.68
N ASN A 84 17.76 -3.28 6.47
CA ASN A 84 18.45 -4.02 5.42
C ASN A 84 19.27 -3.14 4.47
N GLY A 85 19.32 -1.82 4.70
CA GLY A 85 20.15 -0.90 3.90
C GLY A 85 19.59 -0.60 2.50
N VAL A 86 18.29 -0.78 2.29
CA VAL A 86 17.60 -0.35 1.06
C VAL A 86 17.27 1.13 1.19
N SER A 87 17.87 1.97 0.35
CA SER A 87 17.71 3.43 0.40
C SER A 87 16.62 3.97 -0.51
N ASN A 88 16.39 3.30 -1.64
CA ASN A 88 15.41 3.70 -2.64
C ASN A 88 14.10 2.97 -2.39
N VAL A 89 13.22 3.57 -1.59
CA VAL A 89 11.91 3.01 -1.24
C VAL A 89 10.83 4.00 -1.62
N TYR A 90 9.86 3.54 -2.40
CA TYR A 90 8.76 4.36 -2.90
C TYR A 90 7.42 3.77 -2.53
N VAL A 91 6.55 4.58 -1.93
CA VAL A 91 5.20 4.16 -1.58
C VAL A 91 4.21 4.70 -2.59
N HIS A 92 3.43 3.79 -3.15
CA HIS A 92 2.28 4.08 -3.99
C HIS A 92 1.04 3.92 -3.14
N ALA A 93 0.51 5.03 -2.65
CA ALA A 93 -0.56 5.03 -1.67
C ALA A 93 -1.93 4.93 -2.37
N PHE A 94 -2.64 3.83 -2.14
CA PHE A 94 -4.03 3.70 -2.54
C PHE A 94 -4.92 4.26 -1.42
N LEU A 95 -5.89 5.10 -1.80
CA LEU A 95 -6.69 5.87 -0.87
C LEU A 95 -8.04 5.19 -0.64
N ASP A 96 -8.51 5.19 0.59
CA ASP A 96 -9.65 4.39 1.04
C ASP A 96 -11.00 5.12 0.81
N GLY A 97 -11.46 5.89 1.76
CA GLY A 97 -12.73 6.60 1.69
C GLY A 97 -13.99 5.74 1.79
N ARG A 98 -13.86 4.40 1.98
CA ARG A 98 -14.99 3.46 2.16
C ARG A 98 -14.99 2.76 3.50
N ASP A 99 -13.80 2.31 3.94
CA ASP A 99 -13.62 1.66 5.23
C ASP A 99 -13.21 2.70 6.29
N THR A 100 -12.84 3.89 5.84
CA THR A 100 -12.55 5.11 6.62
C THR A 100 -13.36 6.30 6.09
N PRO A 101 -13.41 7.44 6.81
CA PRO A 101 -14.13 8.63 6.35
C PRO A 101 -13.64 9.10 4.96
N PRO A 102 -14.57 9.65 4.14
CA PRO A 102 -14.29 9.96 2.71
C PRO A 102 -13.21 11.00 2.44
N ALA A 103 -12.78 11.78 3.43
CA ALA A 103 -11.77 12.82 3.31
C ALA A 103 -10.72 12.70 4.44
N SER A 104 -10.25 11.49 4.70
CA SER A 104 -9.28 11.19 5.76
C SER A 104 -7.87 10.88 5.24
N ALA A 105 -7.71 10.66 3.93
CA ALA A 105 -6.43 10.27 3.34
C ALA A 105 -5.33 11.31 3.54
N LYS A 106 -5.67 12.58 3.61
CA LYS A 106 -4.72 13.65 3.89
C LYS A 106 -3.95 13.41 5.19
N ASP A 107 -4.65 13.04 6.25
CA ASP A 107 -4.05 12.78 7.56
C ASP A 107 -3.18 11.51 7.53
N PHE A 108 -3.62 10.48 6.79
CA PHE A 108 -2.83 9.26 6.64
C PHE A 108 -1.56 9.49 5.82
N VAL A 109 -1.63 10.29 4.75
CA VAL A 109 -0.45 10.63 3.94
C VAL A 109 0.53 11.48 4.76
N ALA A 110 0.06 12.48 5.49
CA ALA A 110 0.91 13.30 6.36
C ALA A 110 1.62 12.42 7.42
N ARG A 111 0.89 11.54 8.10
CA ARG A 111 1.46 10.59 9.08
C ARG A 111 2.47 9.63 8.44
N LEU A 112 2.26 9.23 7.18
CA LEU A 112 3.21 8.40 6.46
C LEU A 112 4.50 9.19 6.16
N GLU A 113 4.39 10.43 5.68
CA GLU A 113 5.54 11.28 5.39
C GLU A 113 6.35 11.58 6.66
N ASP A 114 5.68 11.87 7.78
CA ASP A 114 6.32 12.05 9.10
C ASP A 114 7.07 10.78 9.52
N LYS A 115 6.45 9.62 9.36
CA LYS A 115 7.09 8.34 9.71
C LYS A 115 8.28 8.00 8.80
N MET A 116 8.19 8.31 7.52
CA MET A 116 9.31 8.19 6.58
C MET A 116 10.48 9.09 6.98
N ALA A 117 10.20 10.33 7.38
CA ALA A 117 11.21 11.26 7.89
C ALA A 117 11.86 10.76 9.19
N GLU A 118 11.08 10.21 10.12
CA GLU A 118 11.58 9.60 11.36
C GLU A 118 12.51 8.41 11.08
N ILE A 119 12.10 7.49 10.20
CA ILE A 119 12.88 6.31 9.84
C ILE A 119 14.11 6.71 8.98
N GLY A 120 13.99 7.78 8.20
CA GLY A 120 15.02 8.27 7.28
C GLY A 120 15.08 7.44 5.99
N VAL A 121 13.95 6.87 5.53
CA VAL A 121 13.83 6.17 4.25
C VAL A 121 12.39 6.24 3.75
N GLY A 122 12.23 6.26 2.43
CA GLY A 122 10.96 6.25 1.74
C GLY A 122 10.52 7.62 1.23
N LYS A 123 9.76 7.61 0.13
CA LYS A 123 9.05 8.77 -0.44
C LYS A 123 7.70 8.29 -0.98
N VAL A 124 6.68 9.13 -0.91
CA VAL A 124 5.41 8.87 -1.61
C VAL A 124 5.62 9.19 -3.09
N ALA A 125 5.46 8.18 -3.96
CA ALA A 125 5.68 8.33 -5.40
C ALA A 125 4.40 8.53 -6.19
N SER A 126 3.28 7.99 -5.72
CA SER A 126 1.97 8.23 -6.33
C SER A 126 0.82 8.07 -5.35
N LEU A 127 -0.31 8.65 -5.71
CA LEU A 127 -1.61 8.51 -5.04
C LEU A 127 -2.63 8.00 -6.05
N ALA A 128 -3.54 7.14 -5.64
CA ALA A 128 -4.69 6.74 -6.45
C ALA A 128 -5.86 6.33 -5.56
N GLY A 129 -7.06 6.83 -5.83
CA GLY A 129 -8.26 6.35 -5.17
C GLY A 129 -8.50 4.87 -5.46
N ARG A 130 -9.06 4.15 -4.48
CA ARG A 130 -9.36 2.72 -4.64
C ARG A 130 -10.33 2.42 -5.80
N TYR A 131 -11.07 3.40 -6.26
CA TYR A 131 -11.91 3.31 -7.44
C TYR A 131 -11.11 2.91 -8.70
N TYR A 132 -9.88 3.40 -8.81
CA TYR A 132 -8.94 3.09 -9.89
C TYR A 132 -8.04 1.92 -9.55
N ALA A 133 -7.39 1.97 -8.38
CA ALA A 133 -6.33 1.02 -8.01
C ALA A 133 -6.86 -0.34 -7.54
N MET A 134 -8.14 -0.44 -7.17
CA MET A 134 -8.74 -1.65 -6.62
C MET A 134 -10.04 -2.04 -7.34
N ASP A 135 -10.14 -1.80 -8.65
CA ASP A 135 -11.27 -2.22 -9.45
C ASP A 135 -11.44 -3.75 -9.42
N ARG A 136 -12.69 -4.21 -9.27
CA ARG A 136 -13.07 -5.62 -9.24
C ARG A 136 -14.11 -5.99 -10.29
N ASP A 137 -14.51 -4.99 -11.08
CA ASP A 137 -15.62 -5.10 -12.01
C ASP A 137 -15.12 -5.26 -13.47
N ASN A 138 -13.80 -5.50 -13.63
CA ASN A 138 -13.11 -5.59 -14.94
C ASN A 138 -13.24 -4.30 -15.78
N ASN A 139 -13.25 -3.15 -15.10
CA ASN A 139 -13.28 -1.87 -15.78
C ASN A 139 -11.84 -1.48 -16.18
N TRP A 140 -11.42 -2.00 -17.32
CA TRP A 140 -10.04 -1.88 -17.79
C TRP A 140 -9.56 -0.46 -18.00
N ASP A 141 -10.45 0.49 -18.30
CA ASP A 141 -10.08 1.90 -18.43
C ASP A 141 -9.60 2.48 -17.09
N ARG A 142 -10.28 2.15 -15.97
CA ARG A 142 -9.84 2.54 -14.63
C ARG A 142 -8.51 1.89 -14.24
N VAL A 143 -8.41 0.59 -14.46
CA VAL A 143 -7.18 -0.18 -14.18
C VAL A 143 -6.01 0.39 -14.96
N LYS A 144 -6.23 0.74 -16.23
CA LYS A 144 -5.21 1.33 -17.10
C LYS A 144 -4.67 2.64 -16.56
N GLU A 145 -5.51 3.55 -16.07
CA GLU A 145 -5.07 4.82 -15.50
C GLU A 145 -4.14 4.60 -14.29
N ALA A 146 -4.55 3.72 -13.36
CA ALA A 146 -3.71 3.37 -12.22
C ALA A 146 -2.41 2.68 -12.66
N TYR A 147 -2.48 1.74 -13.61
CA TYR A 147 -1.32 1.03 -14.13
C TYR A 147 -0.30 1.98 -14.79
N LEU A 148 -0.75 2.88 -15.64
CA LEU A 148 0.14 3.84 -16.31
C LEU A 148 0.80 4.79 -15.32
N SER A 149 0.10 5.24 -14.29
CA SER A 149 0.70 6.07 -13.25
C SER A 149 1.84 5.36 -12.50
N LEU A 150 1.77 4.04 -12.35
CA LEU A 150 2.78 3.21 -11.67
C LEU A 150 3.97 2.86 -12.57
N THR A 151 3.75 2.65 -13.88
CA THR A 151 4.75 2.07 -14.79
C THR A 151 5.39 3.07 -15.74
N THR A 152 4.63 4.07 -16.21
CA THR A 152 5.12 5.09 -17.13
C THR A 152 5.19 6.48 -16.50
N GLY A 153 4.54 6.68 -15.35
CA GLY A 153 4.41 7.99 -14.73
C GLY A 153 3.39 8.89 -15.43
N GLU A 154 2.51 8.30 -16.24
CA GLU A 154 1.40 9.02 -16.87
C GLU A 154 0.27 9.24 -15.85
N GLY A 155 -0.34 10.41 -15.87
CA GLY A 155 -1.44 10.78 -14.99
C GLY A 155 -1.39 12.24 -14.56
N LYS A 156 -2.22 12.60 -13.58
CA LYS A 156 -2.12 13.92 -12.94
C LYS A 156 -0.77 14.02 -12.23
N SER A 157 -0.11 15.18 -12.32
CA SER A 157 1.17 15.42 -11.66
C SER A 157 1.01 16.39 -10.49
N ALA A 158 1.75 16.18 -9.42
CA ALA A 158 1.82 17.08 -8.28
C ALA A 158 3.23 17.04 -7.65
N ASP A 159 3.65 18.14 -7.05
CA ASP A 159 4.96 18.24 -6.38
C ASP A 159 4.90 17.74 -4.92
N ASN A 160 3.71 17.62 -4.37
CA ASN A 160 3.51 17.20 -2.98
C ASN A 160 2.19 16.41 -2.83
N ALA A 161 2.25 15.29 -2.11
CA ALA A 161 1.14 14.37 -1.96
C ALA A 161 -0.03 14.97 -1.15
N VAL A 162 0.26 15.66 -0.04
CA VAL A 162 -0.76 16.28 0.82
C VAL A 162 -1.48 17.40 0.05
N LYS A 163 -0.73 18.23 -0.68
CA LYS A 163 -1.29 19.31 -1.50
C LYS A 163 -2.18 18.78 -2.64
N ALA A 164 -1.79 17.67 -3.26
CA ALA A 164 -2.60 17.03 -4.29
C ALA A 164 -3.97 16.57 -3.75
N LEU A 165 -4.03 16.12 -2.50
CA LEU A 165 -5.28 15.77 -1.83
C LEU A 165 -6.12 17.00 -1.49
N GLU A 166 -5.50 18.08 -1.03
CA GLU A 166 -6.20 19.36 -0.79
C GLU A 166 -6.86 19.89 -2.06
N GLU A 167 -6.15 19.84 -3.18
CA GLU A 167 -6.70 20.21 -4.49
C GLU A 167 -7.86 19.29 -4.92
N SER A 168 -7.76 17.98 -4.63
CA SER A 168 -8.81 17.02 -4.92
C SER A 168 -10.07 17.33 -4.10
N TYR A 169 -9.92 17.58 -2.80
CA TYR A 169 -11.04 17.93 -1.92
C TYR A 169 -11.66 19.28 -2.27
N ALA A 170 -10.86 20.25 -2.70
CA ALA A 170 -11.38 21.53 -3.19
C ALA A 170 -12.23 21.40 -4.48
N ALA A 171 -12.03 20.29 -5.21
CA ALA A 171 -12.84 19.92 -6.38
C ALA A 171 -13.97 18.92 -6.06
N ASP A 172 -14.35 18.75 -4.77
CA ASP A 172 -15.36 17.80 -4.29
C ASP A 172 -15.04 16.33 -4.63
N VAL A 173 -13.78 16.00 -4.89
CA VAL A 173 -13.32 14.62 -5.15
C VAL A 173 -12.76 14.03 -3.86
N THR A 174 -13.46 13.03 -3.31
CA THR A 174 -13.08 12.35 -2.07
C THR A 174 -12.06 11.23 -2.32
N ASP A 175 -11.49 10.68 -1.23
CA ASP A 175 -10.40 9.69 -1.24
C ASP A 175 -10.61 8.55 -2.23
N GLU A 176 -11.81 7.96 -2.24
CA GLU A 176 -12.14 6.82 -3.11
C GLU A 176 -11.91 7.14 -4.60
N PHE A 177 -12.19 8.39 -5.00
CA PHE A 177 -12.24 8.81 -6.41
C PHE A 177 -11.05 9.67 -6.83
N VAL A 178 -10.04 9.82 -5.99
CA VAL A 178 -8.82 10.57 -6.36
C VAL A 178 -8.21 9.96 -7.61
N VAL A 179 -8.10 10.78 -8.64
CA VAL A 179 -7.49 10.39 -9.93
C VAL A 179 -6.02 10.00 -9.69
N PRO A 180 -5.51 8.96 -10.35
CA PRO A 180 -4.11 8.57 -10.25
C PRO A 180 -3.19 9.78 -10.46
N THR A 181 -2.44 10.12 -9.42
CA THR A 181 -1.59 11.29 -9.34
C THR A 181 -0.16 10.88 -9.05
N VAL A 182 0.75 11.26 -9.92
CA VAL A 182 2.18 10.98 -9.81
C VAL A 182 2.86 12.12 -9.09
N ILE A 183 3.64 11.81 -8.07
CA ILE A 183 4.45 12.82 -7.37
C ILE A 183 5.74 13.04 -8.14
N THR A 184 6.04 14.31 -8.42
CA THR A 184 7.15 14.73 -9.28
C THR A 184 8.15 15.58 -8.50
N GLU A 185 9.39 15.46 -8.88
CA GLU A 185 10.47 16.34 -8.44
C GLU A 185 11.15 16.92 -9.68
N ASN A 186 11.22 18.26 -9.78
CA ASN A 186 11.73 18.96 -10.98
C ASN A 186 11.01 18.54 -12.29
N GLY A 187 9.71 18.29 -12.22
CA GLY A 187 8.87 17.93 -13.38
C GLY A 187 9.05 16.48 -13.87
N LYS A 188 9.74 15.64 -13.12
CA LYS A 188 9.88 14.19 -13.43
C LYS A 188 9.29 13.35 -12.32
N PRO A 189 8.67 12.20 -12.64
CA PRO A 189 8.22 11.25 -11.63
C PRO A 189 9.33 10.91 -10.65
N LEU A 190 9.03 10.85 -9.35
CA LEU A 190 10.00 10.43 -8.32
C LEU A 190 10.52 9.02 -8.58
N SER A 191 9.64 8.11 -8.90
CA SER A 191 9.97 6.77 -9.40
C SER A 191 8.76 6.15 -10.08
N VAL A 192 9.03 5.23 -10.99
CA VAL A 192 8.08 4.32 -11.64
C VAL A 192 8.64 2.91 -11.55
N VAL A 193 7.76 1.90 -11.56
CA VAL A 193 8.17 0.50 -11.50
C VAL A 193 8.89 0.08 -12.78
N LYS A 194 10.09 -0.45 -12.64
CA LYS A 194 10.96 -0.95 -13.72
C LYS A 194 11.18 -2.45 -13.60
N PRO A 195 11.69 -3.12 -14.66
CA PRO A 195 11.81 -4.58 -14.68
C PRO A 195 12.62 -5.22 -13.55
N ASP A 196 13.65 -4.55 -13.02
CA ASP A 196 14.52 -5.11 -11.97
C ASP A 196 14.10 -4.69 -10.55
N ASP A 197 13.03 -3.90 -10.44
CA ASP A 197 12.53 -3.44 -9.15
C ASP A 197 11.79 -4.55 -8.39
N SER A 198 11.72 -4.41 -7.08
CA SER A 198 10.90 -5.26 -6.24
C SER A 198 9.62 -4.56 -5.84
N VAL A 199 8.50 -5.26 -5.89
CA VAL A 199 7.19 -4.75 -5.48
C VAL A 199 6.66 -5.57 -4.32
N ILE A 200 6.33 -4.92 -3.22
CA ILE A 200 5.62 -5.54 -2.08
C ILE A 200 4.25 -4.89 -1.97
N SER A 201 3.19 -5.70 -2.09
CA SER A 201 1.82 -5.22 -1.97
C SER A 201 1.20 -5.66 -0.66
N VAL A 202 0.74 -4.69 0.13
CA VAL A 202 -0.02 -4.93 1.37
C VAL A 202 -1.50 -4.97 1.03
N SER A 203 -2.03 -6.18 0.80
CA SER A 203 -3.46 -6.38 0.58
C SER A 203 -3.88 -7.77 1.04
N TYR A 204 -4.88 -7.82 1.95
CA TYR A 204 -5.31 -9.10 2.54
C TYR A 204 -6.33 -9.86 1.70
N THR A 205 -6.99 -9.22 0.74
CA THR A 205 -8.19 -9.81 0.13
C THR A 205 -8.34 -9.58 -1.38
N HIS A 206 -7.70 -8.61 -2.00
CA HIS A 206 -8.08 -8.16 -3.34
C HIS A 206 -7.25 -8.73 -4.48
N LEU A 207 -5.96 -8.89 -4.31
CA LEU A 207 -5.09 -9.41 -5.35
C LEU A 207 -5.27 -10.91 -5.58
N ARG A 208 -5.95 -11.61 -4.65
CA ARG A 208 -6.23 -13.05 -4.77
C ARG A 208 -7.49 -13.38 -5.57
N ALA A 209 -8.34 -12.42 -5.89
CA ALA A 209 -9.62 -12.70 -6.54
C ALA A 209 -9.48 -13.18 -8.00
N HIS A 210 -8.33 -12.96 -8.62
CA HIS A 210 -8.05 -13.34 -10.00
C HIS A 210 -6.83 -14.27 -10.16
N GLU A 211 -6.23 -14.71 -9.07
CA GLU A 211 -5.16 -15.70 -9.14
C GLU A 211 -5.75 -17.10 -9.32
N THR A 212 -5.88 -17.50 -10.54
CA THR A 212 -6.03 -18.90 -10.88
C THR A 212 -4.68 -19.60 -10.73
N GLY A 213 -4.46 -20.23 -9.57
CA GLY A 213 -3.63 -21.42 -9.53
C GLY A 213 -2.11 -21.26 -9.51
N ALA A 214 -1.55 -20.22 -8.91
CA ALA A 214 -0.15 -20.23 -8.48
C ALA A 214 -0.07 -20.03 -6.96
N TYR A 215 -0.31 -21.09 -6.23
CA TYR A 215 0.12 -21.20 -4.85
C TYR A 215 1.52 -21.82 -4.88
N LEU A 216 2.52 -21.04 -4.57
CA LEU A 216 3.83 -21.53 -4.13
C LEU A 216 3.86 -21.54 -2.61
#